data_5bdd9e7c171d8166a94f8e077be34628
#
_entry.id   5bdd9e7c171d8166a94f8e077be34628
#
_cell.length_a   1.000
_cell.length_b   1.000
_cell.length_c   1.000
_cell.angle_alpha   90.00
_cell.angle_beta   90.00
_cell.angle_gamma   90.00
#
_symmetry.space_group_name_H-M   'P 1'
#
loop_
_entity.id
_entity.type
_entity.pdbx_description
1 polymer ?
#
loop_
_entity_poly.entity_id
_entity_poly.type
_entity_poly.pdbx_seq_one_letter_code
_entity_poly.pdbx_strand_id
1 'polypeptide(L)'
;FYNRLFIFFNKNIVHTQDKIKLFPLGDEDKYFTPSKVSKIKIIDINGLKIATLICFELRFPTLWEQIKGADIILNPAMWGIKRKEHYETISKALALVNQSFVIASNSANDNMAKGSAIISPFGNIIKDDNKTILEAKFDKDEILKVRKYIDIGLN
;
A
#
# COMPACT_ATOMS: atom_id res chain seq x y z
N PHE A 1 14.13 17.32 -6.46
CA PHE A 1 14.07 16.24 -5.46
C PHE A 1 12.93 15.29 -5.83
N TYR A 2 13.01 14.01 -5.36
CA TYR A 2 11.96 13.01 -5.52
C TYR A 2 11.49 12.54 -4.14
N ASN A 3 10.20 12.29 -4.01
CA ASN A 3 9.66 11.51 -2.90
C ASN A 3 9.87 10.04 -3.26
N ARG A 4 10.90 9.40 -2.66
CA ARG A 4 11.39 8.08 -3.06
C ARG A 4 11.24 7.05 -1.94
N LEU A 5 10.63 5.93 -2.29
CA LEU A 5 10.55 4.73 -1.45
C LEU A 5 11.72 3.80 -1.78
N PHE A 6 12.24 3.15 -0.74
CA PHE A 6 13.22 2.07 -0.84
C PHE A 6 12.69 0.82 -0.16
N ILE A 7 12.89 -0.34 -0.78
CA ILE A 7 12.70 -1.64 -0.12
C ILE A 7 14.08 -2.27 0.09
N PHE A 8 14.32 -2.66 1.34
CA PHE A 8 15.53 -3.36 1.73
C PHE A 8 15.19 -4.83 2.02
N PHE A 9 16.03 -5.72 1.52
CA PHE A 9 16.00 -7.13 1.85
C PHE A 9 17.44 -7.65 2.02
N ASN A 10 17.71 -8.37 3.12
CA ASN A 10 19.05 -8.84 3.46
C ASN A 10 20.14 -7.74 3.36
N LYS A 11 19.85 -6.56 3.94
CA LYS A 11 20.71 -5.36 3.96
C LYS A 11 20.96 -4.70 2.60
N ASN A 12 20.37 -5.19 1.52
CA ASN A 12 20.50 -4.63 0.17
C ASN A 12 19.23 -3.89 -0.24
N ILE A 13 19.38 -2.82 -1.03
CA ILE A 13 18.24 -2.18 -1.70
C ILE A 13 17.82 -3.10 -2.86
N VAL A 14 16.61 -3.67 -2.77
CA VAL A 14 16.06 -4.55 -3.81
C VAL A 14 15.06 -3.83 -4.71
N HIS A 15 14.55 -2.68 -4.27
CA HIS A 15 13.65 -1.86 -5.07
C HIS A 15 13.71 -0.39 -4.68
N THR A 16 13.52 0.48 -5.68
CA THR A 16 13.29 1.91 -5.49
C THR A 16 12.10 2.35 -6.34
N GLN A 17 11.27 3.23 -5.79
CA GLN A 17 10.12 3.79 -6.50
C GLN A 17 9.99 5.28 -6.18
N ASP A 18 9.94 6.10 -7.21
CA ASP A 18 9.60 7.52 -7.08
C ASP A 18 8.08 7.68 -7.12
N LYS A 19 7.56 8.54 -6.27
CA LYS A 19 6.13 8.85 -6.23
C LYS A 19 5.64 9.43 -7.55
N ILE A 20 4.62 8.79 -8.14
CA ILE A 20 4.04 9.17 -9.44
C ILE A 20 3.02 10.30 -9.26
N LYS A 21 2.20 10.22 -8.20
CA LYS A 21 1.11 11.17 -7.92
C LYS A 21 1.43 12.00 -6.69
N LEU A 22 1.92 13.21 -6.89
CA LEU A 22 2.18 14.17 -5.82
C LEU A 22 0.86 14.69 -5.22
N PHE A 23 0.92 15.09 -3.94
CA PHE A 23 -0.23 15.58 -3.19
C PHE A 23 -0.25 17.12 -3.15
N PRO A 24 -1.08 17.79 -3.98
CA PRO A 24 -1.05 19.26 -4.10
C PRO A 24 -1.44 20.00 -2.83
N LEU A 25 -2.41 19.45 -2.05
CA LEU A 25 -2.82 20.06 -0.78
C LEU A 25 -1.74 20.00 0.32
N GLY A 26 -0.68 19.26 0.10
CA GLY A 26 0.52 19.20 0.95
C GLY A 26 1.72 19.90 0.32
N ASP A 27 1.49 20.69 -0.73
CA ASP A 27 2.51 21.44 -1.46
C ASP A 27 3.65 20.57 -2.01
N GLU A 28 3.41 19.25 -2.17
CA GLU A 28 4.45 18.33 -2.64
C GLU A 28 4.98 18.71 -4.04
N ASP A 29 4.14 19.26 -4.88
CA ASP A 29 4.48 19.74 -6.23
C ASP A 29 5.43 20.95 -6.24
N LYS A 30 5.53 21.69 -5.13
CA LYS A 30 6.49 22.77 -4.96
C LYS A 30 7.91 22.30 -4.64
N TYR A 31 8.03 21.09 -4.02
CA TYR A 31 9.30 20.59 -3.49
C TYR A 31 9.81 19.35 -4.21
N PHE A 32 8.90 18.56 -4.79
CA PHE A 32 9.22 17.28 -5.42
C PHE A 32 8.85 17.27 -6.90
N THR A 33 9.63 16.52 -7.64
CA THR A 33 9.35 16.18 -9.04
C THR A 33 8.63 14.84 -9.08
N PRO A 34 7.50 14.72 -9.81
CA PRO A 34 6.85 13.43 -9.96
C PRO A 34 7.75 12.44 -10.71
N SER A 35 7.54 11.16 -10.48
CA SER A 35 8.28 10.11 -11.17
C SER A 35 8.19 10.28 -12.69
N LYS A 36 9.32 10.11 -13.37
CA LYS A 36 9.37 10.01 -14.85
C LYS A 36 8.79 8.68 -15.36
N VAL A 37 8.75 7.67 -14.50
CA VAL A 37 8.20 6.35 -14.81
C VAL A 37 6.76 6.30 -14.33
N SER A 38 5.82 6.13 -15.27
CA SER A 38 4.38 6.08 -14.96
C SER A 38 3.88 4.70 -14.54
N LYS A 39 4.75 3.70 -14.51
CA LYS A 39 4.40 2.31 -14.19
C LYS A 39 4.98 1.89 -12.86
N ILE A 40 4.14 1.25 -12.03
CA ILE A 40 4.55 0.58 -10.80
C ILE A 40 5.03 -0.83 -11.16
N LYS A 41 6.15 -1.23 -10.58
CA LYS A 41 6.71 -2.56 -10.78
C LYS A 41 6.30 -3.46 -9.60
N ILE A 42 5.75 -4.63 -9.91
CA ILE A 42 5.64 -5.73 -8.94
C ILE A 42 7.01 -6.41 -8.90
N ILE A 43 7.55 -6.59 -7.70
CA ILE A 43 8.83 -7.25 -7.47
C ILE A 43 8.60 -8.59 -6.78
N ASP A 44 9.47 -9.57 -7.05
CA ASP A 44 9.49 -10.83 -6.33
C ASP A 44 10.56 -10.80 -5.23
N ILE A 45 10.17 -11.11 -4.01
CA ILE A 45 11.06 -11.30 -2.87
C ILE A 45 10.75 -12.65 -2.24
N ASN A 46 11.60 -13.63 -2.46
CA ASN A 46 11.43 -15.01 -1.97
C ASN A 46 10.07 -15.64 -2.32
N GLY A 47 9.62 -15.47 -3.56
CA GLY A 47 8.35 -16.02 -4.05
C GLY A 47 7.10 -15.27 -3.59
N LEU A 48 7.27 -14.08 -2.99
CA LEU A 48 6.19 -13.15 -2.68
C LEU A 48 6.22 -11.97 -3.65
N LYS A 49 5.12 -11.74 -4.33
CA LYS A 49 4.91 -10.61 -5.25
C LYS A 49 4.51 -9.38 -4.45
N ILE A 50 5.38 -8.38 -4.42
CA ILE A 50 5.20 -7.16 -3.63
C ILE A 50 5.05 -5.96 -4.56
N ALA A 51 4.07 -5.10 -4.26
CA ALA A 51 3.87 -3.81 -4.91
C ALA A 51 3.78 -2.69 -3.87
N THR A 52 3.97 -1.45 -4.32
CA THR A 52 3.92 -0.28 -3.43
C THR A 52 3.07 0.83 -4.02
N LEU A 53 2.32 1.53 -3.14
CA LEU A 53 1.62 2.78 -3.42
C LEU A 53 2.05 3.80 -2.38
N ILE A 54 2.61 4.93 -2.80
CA ILE A 54 3.15 5.93 -1.87
C ILE A 54 2.04 6.93 -1.49
N CYS A 55 1.52 6.83 -0.27
CA CYS A 55 0.62 7.79 0.36
C CYS A 55 -0.61 8.13 -0.52
N PHE A 56 -0.61 9.31 -1.17
CA PHE A 56 -1.71 9.83 -2.00
C PHE A 56 -2.03 8.95 -3.21
N GLU A 57 -1.09 8.13 -3.66
CA GLU A 57 -1.28 7.18 -4.77
C GLU A 57 -2.40 6.18 -4.51
N LEU A 58 -2.71 5.94 -3.24
CA LEU A 58 -3.85 5.14 -2.80
C LEU A 58 -5.19 5.60 -3.43
N ARG A 59 -5.33 6.86 -3.83
CA ARG A 59 -6.57 7.40 -4.43
C ARG A 59 -6.74 7.11 -5.93
N PHE A 60 -5.78 6.46 -6.58
CA PHE A 60 -5.77 6.33 -8.03
C PHE A 60 -6.03 4.88 -8.48
N PRO A 61 -7.28 4.51 -8.83
CA PRO A 61 -7.60 3.16 -9.31
C PRO A 61 -6.76 2.73 -10.52
N THR A 62 -6.33 3.67 -11.36
CA THR A 62 -5.44 3.38 -12.49
C THR A 62 -4.06 2.85 -12.07
N LEU A 63 -3.62 3.14 -10.84
CA LEU A 63 -2.42 2.55 -10.27
C LEU A 63 -2.71 1.17 -9.64
N TRP A 64 -3.94 0.94 -9.16
CA TRP A 64 -4.36 -0.36 -8.63
C TRP A 64 -4.34 -1.43 -9.72
N GLU A 65 -4.79 -1.06 -10.94
CA GLU A 65 -4.73 -1.96 -12.09
C GLU A 65 -3.31 -2.43 -12.42
N GLN A 66 -2.32 -1.56 -12.20
CA GLN A 66 -0.91 -1.88 -12.49
C GLN A 66 -0.30 -2.86 -11.49
N ILE A 67 -0.89 -3.00 -10.31
CA ILE A 67 -0.39 -3.85 -9.23
C ILE A 67 -1.26 -5.09 -9.01
N LYS A 68 -2.20 -5.38 -9.91
CA LYS A 68 -2.95 -6.64 -9.92
C LYS A 68 -2.00 -7.83 -9.96
N GLY A 69 -2.32 -8.83 -9.14
CA GLY A 69 -1.49 -10.03 -8.99
C GLY A 69 -0.38 -9.91 -7.94
N ALA A 70 -0.21 -8.76 -7.29
CA ALA A 70 0.62 -8.69 -6.09
C ALA A 70 0.03 -9.57 -4.96
N ASP A 71 0.89 -10.16 -4.14
CA ASP A 71 0.49 -10.87 -2.93
C ASP A 71 0.35 -9.89 -1.75
N ILE A 72 1.26 -8.90 -1.69
CA ILE A 72 1.30 -7.88 -0.65
C ILE A 72 1.43 -6.50 -1.31
N ILE A 73 0.60 -5.56 -0.88
CA ILE A 73 0.67 -4.14 -1.27
C ILE A 73 1.08 -3.33 -0.04
N LEU A 74 2.19 -2.60 -0.15
CA LEU A 74 2.69 -1.72 0.89
C LEU A 74 2.23 -0.28 0.59
N ASN A 75 1.61 0.38 1.57
CA ASN A 75 1.21 1.79 1.46
C ASN A 75 1.76 2.61 2.63
N PRO A 76 3.03 3.07 2.56
CA PRO A 76 3.55 4.06 3.51
C PRO A 76 2.91 5.43 3.25
N ALA A 77 2.46 6.10 4.32
CA ALA A 77 1.63 7.28 4.20
C ALA A 77 1.81 8.31 5.34
N MET A 78 1.38 9.55 5.05
CA MET A 78 1.20 10.64 6.00
C MET A 78 -0.16 11.32 5.77
N TRP A 79 -1.26 10.62 6.04
CA TRP A 79 -2.60 11.19 5.91
C TRP A 79 -2.99 11.94 7.18
N GLY A 80 -3.48 13.17 7.02
CA GLY A 80 -3.97 13.97 8.14
C GLY A 80 -5.32 13.47 8.67
N ILE A 81 -5.62 13.79 9.93
CA ILE A 81 -6.77 13.29 10.70
C ILE A 81 -8.12 13.49 10.00
N LYS A 82 -8.33 14.61 9.30
CA LYS A 82 -9.57 14.91 8.57
C LYS A 82 -9.89 13.91 7.44
N ARG A 83 -8.94 13.05 7.08
CA ARG A 83 -9.08 12.06 6.01
C ARG A 83 -8.89 10.63 6.50
N LYS A 84 -9.03 10.41 7.81
CA LYS A 84 -8.89 9.09 8.43
C LYS A 84 -9.82 8.06 7.80
N GLU A 85 -11.11 8.36 7.74
CA GLU A 85 -12.12 7.47 7.17
C GLU A 85 -11.83 7.13 5.70
N HIS A 86 -11.38 8.13 4.91
CA HIS A 86 -10.99 7.89 3.52
C HIS A 86 -9.81 6.91 3.44
N TYR A 87 -8.79 7.12 4.29
CA TYR A 87 -7.60 6.27 4.28
C TYR A 87 -7.95 4.82 4.62
N GLU A 88 -8.71 4.61 5.68
CA GLU A 88 -9.13 3.30 6.14
C GLU A 88 -10.02 2.59 5.11
N THR A 89 -11.02 3.30 4.59
CA THR A 89 -11.97 2.77 3.59
C THR A 89 -11.26 2.37 2.29
N ILE A 90 -10.42 3.25 1.76
CA ILE A 90 -9.73 3.00 0.49
C ILE A 90 -8.69 1.89 0.64
N SER A 91 -7.99 1.82 1.77
CA SER A 91 -7.04 0.73 2.05
C SER A 91 -7.73 -0.63 2.09
N LYS A 92 -8.92 -0.70 2.70
CA LYS A 92 -9.74 -1.92 2.70
C LYS A 92 -10.24 -2.27 1.31
N ALA A 93 -10.74 -1.29 0.57
CA ALA A 93 -11.19 -1.48 -0.81
C ALA A 93 -10.05 -2.02 -1.71
N LEU A 94 -8.84 -1.47 -1.57
CA LEU A 94 -7.66 -1.93 -2.29
C LEU A 94 -7.37 -3.42 -2.03
N ALA A 95 -7.44 -3.87 -0.77
CA ALA A 95 -7.22 -5.27 -0.42
C ALA A 95 -8.24 -6.20 -1.07
N LEU A 96 -9.52 -5.83 -1.03
CA LEU A 96 -10.62 -6.60 -1.61
C LEU A 96 -10.54 -6.65 -3.14
N VAL A 97 -10.35 -5.50 -3.79
CA VAL A 97 -10.34 -5.38 -5.26
C VAL A 97 -9.14 -6.08 -5.88
N ASN A 98 -7.97 -6.01 -5.25
CA ASN A 98 -6.75 -6.66 -5.74
C ASN A 98 -6.55 -8.08 -5.17
N GLN A 99 -7.41 -8.53 -4.26
CA GLN A 99 -7.30 -9.84 -3.61
C GLN A 99 -5.89 -10.07 -3.05
N SER A 100 -5.39 -9.07 -2.32
CA SER A 100 -4.03 -8.99 -1.82
C SER A 100 -4.04 -8.60 -0.34
N PHE A 101 -3.00 -8.95 0.39
CA PHE A 101 -2.76 -8.29 1.67
C PHE A 101 -2.37 -6.83 1.45
N VAL A 102 -2.93 -5.92 2.24
CA VAL A 102 -2.51 -4.52 2.27
C VAL A 102 -1.90 -4.19 3.62
N ILE A 103 -0.66 -3.69 3.61
CA ILE A 103 0.02 -3.15 4.78
C ILE A 103 -0.02 -1.64 4.65
N ALA A 104 -1.02 -1.04 5.30
CA ALA A 104 -1.21 0.39 5.37
C ALA A 104 -0.46 0.93 6.59
N SER A 105 0.60 1.71 6.36
CA SER A 105 1.43 2.30 7.42
C SER A 105 1.32 3.81 7.37
N ASN A 106 0.73 4.42 8.38
CA ASN A 106 0.52 5.86 8.47
C ASN A 106 1.21 6.47 9.69
N SER A 107 1.40 7.79 9.67
CA SER A 107 1.97 8.51 10.80
C SER A 107 1.13 8.35 12.07
N ALA A 108 1.80 8.08 13.20
CA ALA A 108 1.21 7.95 14.53
C ALA A 108 1.03 9.28 15.28
N ASN A 109 1.44 10.42 14.70
CA ASN A 109 1.30 11.74 15.32
C ASN A 109 -0.17 12.11 15.56
N ASP A 110 -0.45 12.90 16.60
CA ASP A 110 -1.83 13.21 16.99
C ASP A 110 -2.65 14.01 15.98
N ASN A 111 -1.99 14.82 15.15
CA ASN A 111 -2.63 15.57 14.05
C ASN A 111 -2.78 14.73 12.76
N MET A 112 -2.33 13.49 12.78
CA MET A 112 -2.40 12.55 11.66
C MET A 112 -3.55 11.54 11.82
N ALA A 113 -3.91 10.89 10.75
CA ALA A 113 -5.04 9.96 10.72
C ALA A 113 -4.80 8.71 11.58
N LYS A 114 -3.53 8.40 11.94
CA LYS A 114 -3.21 7.08 12.48
C LYS A 114 -3.73 6.01 11.51
N GLY A 115 -4.53 5.05 11.95
CA GLY A 115 -5.22 4.12 11.05
C GLY A 115 -4.30 3.16 10.30
N SER A 116 -3.08 2.93 10.83
CA SER A 116 -2.22 1.85 10.32
C SER A 116 -2.91 0.51 10.49
N ALA A 117 -2.84 -0.35 9.46
CA ALA A 117 -3.56 -1.61 9.45
C ALA A 117 -2.86 -2.66 8.60
N ILE A 118 -3.06 -3.92 8.96
CA ILE A 118 -2.81 -5.09 8.11
C ILE A 118 -4.18 -5.62 7.69
N ILE A 119 -4.44 -5.65 6.40
CA ILE A 119 -5.74 -5.99 5.83
C ILE A 119 -5.58 -7.23 4.96
N SER A 120 -6.36 -8.27 5.24
CA SER A 120 -6.32 -9.51 4.46
C SER A 120 -7.08 -9.38 3.14
N PRO A 121 -6.87 -10.30 2.17
CA PRO A 121 -7.59 -10.30 0.89
C PRO A 121 -9.10 -10.54 1.05
N PHE A 122 -9.57 -11.06 2.20
CA PHE A 122 -10.98 -11.15 2.57
C PHE A 122 -11.53 -9.92 3.29
N GLY A 123 -10.68 -8.88 3.51
CA GLY A 123 -11.07 -7.65 4.18
C GLY A 123 -11.06 -7.71 5.71
N ASN A 124 -10.48 -8.75 6.31
CA ASN A 124 -10.22 -8.77 7.75
C ASN A 124 -9.14 -7.73 8.10
N ILE A 125 -9.35 -6.98 9.19
CA ILE A 125 -8.48 -5.86 9.55
C ILE A 125 -7.87 -6.11 10.92
N ILE A 126 -6.54 -6.02 10.99
CA ILE A 126 -5.79 -5.91 12.24
C ILE A 126 -5.34 -4.47 12.35
N LYS A 127 -5.87 -3.74 13.33
CA LYS A 127 -5.63 -2.32 13.56
C LYS A 127 -5.68 -2.00 15.05
N ASP A 128 -4.76 -1.17 15.52
CA ASP A 128 -4.79 -0.59 16.86
C ASP A 128 -4.01 0.73 16.84
N ASP A 129 -4.71 1.85 16.95
CA ASP A 129 -4.12 3.19 16.92
C ASP A 129 -3.29 3.55 18.16
N ASN A 130 -3.33 2.72 19.20
CA ASN A 130 -2.54 2.89 20.43
C ASN A 130 -1.25 2.08 20.44
N LYS A 131 -1.05 1.19 19.45
CA LYS A 131 0.16 0.39 19.32
C LYS A 131 1.14 1.02 18.32
N THR A 132 2.40 0.96 18.66
CA THR A 132 3.51 1.38 17.79
C THR A 132 3.88 0.32 16.76
N ILE A 133 3.55 -0.94 17.02
CA ILE A 133 3.83 -2.08 16.14
C ILE A 133 2.57 -2.91 15.99
N LEU A 134 2.22 -3.23 14.75
CA LEU A 134 1.18 -4.20 14.40
C LEU A 134 1.85 -5.43 13.78
N GLU A 135 1.42 -6.61 14.21
CA GLU A 135 1.92 -7.88 13.72
C GLU A 135 0.76 -8.78 13.28
N ALA A 136 0.98 -9.54 12.22
CA ALA A 136 0.06 -10.55 11.75
C ALA A 136 0.83 -11.73 11.17
N LYS A 137 0.24 -12.92 11.27
CA LYS A 137 0.72 -14.07 10.51
C LYS A 137 0.28 -13.91 9.06
N PHE A 138 1.23 -13.94 8.14
CA PHE A 138 0.94 -13.99 6.72
C PHE A 138 0.61 -15.43 6.32
N ASP A 139 -0.50 -15.62 5.62
CA ASP A 139 -0.91 -16.89 5.03
C ASP A 139 -1.18 -16.72 3.54
N LYS A 140 -0.28 -17.24 2.70
CA LYS A 140 -0.43 -17.20 1.25
C LYS A 140 -1.67 -17.96 0.76
N ASP A 141 -2.13 -18.95 1.51
CA ASP A 141 -3.31 -19.73 1.15
C ASP A 141 -4.60 -18.89 1.19
N GLU A 142 -4.66 -17.82 1.99
CA GLU A 142 -5.78 -16.88 1.93
C GLU A 142 -5.91 -16.21 0.56
N ILE A 143 -4.78 -15.85 -0.07
CA ILE A 143 -4.77 -15.28 -1.41
C ILE A 143 -5.28 -16.30 -2.43
N LEU A 144 -4.78 -17.52 -2.37
CA LEU A 144 -5.20 -18.59 -3.28
C LEU A 144 -6.69 -18.90 -3.11
N LYS A 145 -7.18 -18.96 -1.87
CA LYS A 145 -8.59 -19.18 -1.55
C LYS A 145 -9.49 -18.10 -2.13
N VAL A 146 -9.18 -16.80 -1.92
CA VAL A 146 -10.03 -15.72 -2.40
C VAL A 146 -10.03 -15.65 -3.93
N ARG A 147 -8.86 -15.83 -4.58
CA ARG A 147 -8.75 -15.85 -6.05
C ARG A 147 -9.54 -17.01 -6.67
N LYS A 148 -9.53 -18.17 -6.02
CA LYS A 148 -10.34 -19.32 -6.45
C LYS A 148 -11.84 -19.10 -6.20
N TYR A 149 -12.19 -18.44 -5.09
CA TYR A 149 -13.58 -18.19 -4.70
C TYR A 149 -14.25 -17.14 -5.57
N ILE A 150 -13.52 -16.06 -5.88
CA ILE A 150 -13.97 -14.96 -6.75
C ILE A 150 -12.91 -14.77 -7.84
N ASP A 151 -13.14 -15.38 -9.00
CA ASP A 151 -12.21 -15.22 -10.13
C ASP A 151 -12.36 -13.83 -10.77
N ILE A 152 -11.28 -13.06 -10.73
CA ILE A 152 -11.14 -11.75 -11.38
C ILE A 152 -10.01 -11.75 -12.42
N GLY A 153 -9.60 -12.96 -12.89
CA GLY A 153 -8.52 -13.13 -13.86
C GLY A 153 -7.11 -13.08 -13.26
N LEU A 154 -6.95 -13.49 -12.00
CA LEU A 154 -5.65 -13.54 -11.31
C LEU A 154 -5.18 -14.98 -10.99
N ASN A 155 -5.85 -15.98 -11.56
CA ASN A 155 -5.49 -17.40 -11.43
C ASN A 155 -4.42 -17.82 -12.41
#